data_2c7e2331226e029c5b64bffecb2f76ae
#
_entry.id   2c7e2331226e029c5b64bffecb2f76ae
#
_cell.length_a   1.000
_cell.length_b   1.000
_cell.length_c   1.000
_cell.angle_alpha   90.00
_cell.angle_beta   90.00
_cell.angle_gamma   90.00
#
_symmetry.space_group_name_H-M   'P 1'
#
loop_
_entity.id
_entity.type
_entity.pdbx_description
1 polymer ?
#
loop_
_entity_poly.entity_id
_entity_poly.type
_entity_poly.pdbx_seq_one_letter_code
_entity_poly.pdbx_strand_id
1 'polypeptide(L)'
;MAEWISVKDKMPEVETKVLIRAQRRCGDTIDSIITIAFYEDGTVLEDNSLWNWEEIWEWGEYDEEKDGYRIPKGWWEGYQYGELSNNDINDEVTHWMPLPEPPKGENDGD
;
A
#
# COMPACT_ATOMS: atom_id res chain seq x y z
N MET A 1 -20.08 10.25 2.46
CA MET A 1 -18.98 10.43 3.39
C MET A 1 -18.24 9.14 3.57
N ALA A 2 -16.95 9.20 3.44
CA ALA A 2 -16.14 7.98 3.55
C ALA A 2 -16.03 7.54 5.00
N GLU A 3 -16.04 6.26 5.21
CA GLU A 3 -15.92 5.70 6.54
C GLU A 3 -14.80 4.70 6.54
N TRP A 4 -14.20 4.52 7.70
CA TRP A 4 -13.15 3.53 7.87
C TRP A 4 -13.74 2.12 7.74
N ILE A 5 -13.05 1.27 6.99
CA ILE A 5 -13.47 -0.11 6.77
C ILE A 5 -12.46 -1.01 7.50
N SER A 6 -12.96 -1.91 8.31
CA SER A 6 -12.09 -2.85 9.00
C SER A 6 -11.49 -3.83 8.01
N VAL A 7 -10.18 -4.10 8.12
CA VAL A 7 -9.54 -5.06 7.24
C VAL A 7 -10.08 -6.46 7.47
N LYS A 8 -10.75 -6.70 8.60
CA LYS A 8 -11.36 -7.99 8.86
C LYS A 8 -12.66 -8.15 8.09
N ASP A 9 -13.28 -7.05 7.70
CA ASP A 9 -14.53 -7.09 6.97
C ASP A 9 -14.32 -7.08 5.48
N LYS A 10 -13.34 -6.32 5.02
CA LYS A 10 -13.11 -6.19 3.59
C LYS A 10 -11.70 -5.64 3.37
N MET A 11 -11.02 -6.15 2.37
CA MET A 11 -9.72 -5.65 1.96
C MET A 11 -9.87 -4.77 0.73
N PRO A 12 -9.00 -3.77 0.54
CA PRO A 12 -9.05 -2.97 -0.68
C PRO A 12 -8.53 -3.77 -1.86
N GLU A 13 -8.75 -3.24 -3.05
CA GLU A 13 -8.20 -3.87 -4.24
C GLU A 13 -6.68 -3.78 -4.23
N VAL A 14 -6.07 -4.83 -4.74
CA VAL A 14 -4.61 -4.93 -4.77
C VAL A 14 -4.03 -3.76 -5.55
N GLU A 15 -2.95 -3.19 -5.02
CA GLU A 15 -2.20 -2.10 -5.66
C GLU A 15 -2.94 -0.77 -5.75
N THR A 16 -4.07 -0.64 -5.09
CA THR A 16 -4.82 0.61 -5.09
C THR A 16 -4.44 1.42 -3.86
N LYS A 17 -4.05 2.67 -4.05
CA LYS A 17 -3.71 3.54 -2.94
C LYS A 17 -4.93 3.88 -2.12
N VAL A 18 -4.81 3.75 -0.81
CA VAL A 18 -5.87 4.06 0.13
C VAL A 18 -5.26 4.67 1.37
N LEU A 19 -6.09 5.29 2.20
CA LEU A 19 -5.64 5.68 3.52
C LEU A 19 -5.74 4.47 4.43
N ILE A 20 -4.76 4.31 5.31
CA ILE A 20 -4.80 3.22 6.27
C ILE A 20 -4.61 3.78 7.67
N ARG A 21 -5.15 3.05 8.63
CA ARG A 21 -4.87 3.29 10.03
C ARG A 21 -4.14 2.08 10.56
N ALA A 22 -2.97 2.32 11.12
CA ALA A 22 -2.14 1.23 11.64
C ALA A 22 -1.79 1.53 13.08
N GLN A 23 -1.48 0.48 13.83
CA GLN A 23 -1.10 0.60 15.23
C GLN A 23 0.35 0.23 15.39
N ARG A 24 1.08 1.06 16.09
CA ARG A 24 2.50 0.83 16.37
C ARG A 24 2.68 0.72 17.88
N ARG A 25 3.32 -0.33 18.31
CA ARG A 25 3.59 -0.50 19.73
C ARG A 25 4.92 0.14 20.06
N CYS A 26 4.90 1.05 21.01
CA CYS A 26 6.12 1.72 21.47
C CYS A 26 6.20 1.50 22.98
N GLY A 27 6.95 0.50 23.38
CA GLY A 27 7.04 0.17 24.79
C GLY A 27 5.69 -0.23 25.32
N ASP A 28 5.20 0.52 26.32
CA ASP A 28 3.91 0.24 26.93
C ASP A 28 2.76 0.97 26.26
N THR A 29 3.03 1.77 25.24
CA THR A 29 1.97 2.55 24.61
C THR A 29 1.71 2.04 23.20
N ILE A 30 0.53 2.35 22.69
CA ILE A 30 0.16 2.02 21.32
C ILE A 30 -0.22 3.32 20.62
N ASP A 31 0.50 3.64 19.56
CA ASP A 31 0.21 4.83 18.78
C ASP A 31 -0.54 4.45 17.53
N SER A 32 -1.42 5.34 17.09
CA SER A 32 -2.14 5.17 15.84
C SER A 32 -1.47 6.01 14.76
N ILE A 33 -1.29 5.43 13.60
CA ILE A 33 -0.65 6.10 12.48
C ILE A 33 -1.62 6.07 11.31
N ILE A 34 -1.74 7.19 10.62
CA ILE A 34 -2.56 7.27 9.41
C ILE A 34 -1.63 7.67 8.28
N THR A 35 -1.62 6.87 7.22
CA THR A 35 -0.76 7.15 6.08
C THR A 35 -1.42 6.60 4.83
N ILE A 36 -0.79 6.85 3.69
CA ILE A 36 -1.25 6.36 2.41
C ILE A 36 -0.48 5.09 2.09
N ALA A 37 -1.20 4.05 1.73
CA ALA A 37 -0.57 2.77 1.46
C ALA A 37 -1.39 1.98 0.45
N PHE A 38 -0.86 0.86 0.02
CA PHE A 38 -1.58 -0.06 -0.84
C PHE A 38 -1.29 -1.48 -0.39
N TYR A 39 -2.16 -2.39 -0.76
CA TYR A 39 -2.06 -3.77 -0.33
C TYR A 39 -1.63 -4.66 -1.49
N GLU A 40 -0.72 -5.59 -1.21
CA GLU A 40 -0.31 -6.60 -2.17
C GLU A 40 -0.70 -7.96 -1.62
N ASP A 41 -1.30 -8.80 -2.46
CA ASP A 41 -1.77 -10.11 -1.99
C ASP A 41 -0.78 -11.23 -2.32
N GLY A 42 0.38 -10.91 -2.84
CA GLY A 42 1.41 -11.91 -3.11
C GLY A 42 1.32 -12.55 -4.48
N THR A 43 0.40 -12.08 -5.33
CA THR A 43 0.22 -12.69 -6.65
C THR A 43 0.69 -11.83 -7.81
N VAL A 44 1.01 -10.56 -7.56
CA VAL A 44 1.35 -9.63 -8.63
C VAL A 44 2.83 -9.73 -8.94
N LEU A 45 3.16 -9.86 -10.22
CA LEU A 45 4.55 -9.85 -10.66
C LEU A 45 5.03 -8.42 -10.84
N GLU A 46 6.32 -8.21 -10.66
CA GLU A 46 6.89 -6.88 -10.80
C GLU A 46 6.54 -6.27 -12.15
N ASP A 47 6.61 -7.06 -13.22
CA ASP A 47 6.37 -6.55 -14.55
C ASP A 47 4.95 -6.05 -14.74
N ASN A 48 4.02 -6.54 -13.93
CA ASN A 48 2.62 -6.17 -14.05
C ASN A 48 2.19 -5.16 -12.98
N SER A 49 3.09 -4.79 -12.10
CA SER A 49 2.76 -3.89 -11.01
C SER A 49 2.65 -2.46 -11.51
N LEU A 50 1.78 -1.70 -10.88
CA LEU A 50 1.64 -0.28 -11.14
C LEU A 50 2.75 0.53 -10.48
N TRP A 51 3.50 -0.08 -9.59
CA TRP A 51 4.50 0.62 -8.79
C TRP A 51 5.90 0.22 -9.21
N ASN A 52 6.85 1.08 -8.91
CA ASN A 52 8.25 0.83 -9.23
C ASN A 52 8.92 0.15 -8.03
N TRP A 53 9.47 -1.02 -8.25
CA TRP A 53 10.06 -1.82 -7.18
C TRP A 53 11.55 -1.95 -7.43
N GLU A 54 12.35 -1.26 -6.63
CA GLU A 54 13.80 -1.30 -6.79
C GLU A 54 14.36 -2.54 -6.15
N GLU A 55 15.28 -3.19 -6.86
CA GLU A 55 16.03 -4.31 -6.31
C GLU A 55 15.14 -5.42 -5.80
N ILE A 56 14.03 -5.64 -6.47
CA ILE A 56 13.09 -6.66 -6.03
C ILE A 56 13.74 -8.04 -6.10
N TRP A 57 14.79 -8.20 -6.90
CA TRP A 57 15.47 -9.48 -6.98
C TRP A 57 16.15 -9.86 -5.67
N GLU A 58 16.36 -8.91 -4.77
CA GLU A 58 16.99 -9.21 -3.49
C GLU A 58 15.99 -9.65 -2.45
N TRP A 59 14.74 -9.19 -2.54
CA TRP A 59 13.77 -9.47 -1.47
C TRP A 59 12.42 -10.00 -1.95
N GLY A 60 12.18 -10.00 -3.26
CA GLY A 60 10.94 -10.52 -3.78
C GLY A 60 10.97 -12.03 -3.90
N GLU A 61 9.85 -12.61 -4.31
CA GLU A 61 9.74 -14.05 -4.47
C GLU A 61 9.80 -14.39 -5.95
N TYR A 62 10.74 -15.20 -6.35
CA TYR A 62 10.91 -15.57 -7.74
C TYR A 62 9.92 -16.65 -8.13
N ASP A 63 9.24 -16.45 -9.26
CA ASP A 63 8.28 -17.40 -9.78
C ASP A 63 8.90 -18.02 -11.03
N GLU A 64 9.30 -19.27 -10.94
CA GLU A 64 9.99 -19.93 -12.04
C GLU A 64 9.12 -20.12 -13.24
N GLU A 65 7.85 -20.37 -13.05
CA GLU A 65 6.96 -20.60 -14.16
C GLU A 65 6.75 -19.35 -14.99
N LYS A 66 6.70 -18.21 -14.35
CA LYS A 66 6.45 -16.96 -15.04
C LYS A 66 7.71 -16.14 -15.27
N ASP A 67 8.84 -16.66 -14.77
CA ASP A 67 10.14 -16.00 -14.93
C ASP A 67 10.09 -14.55 -14.50
N GLY A 68 9.64 -14.33 -13.29
CA GLY A 68 9.54 -12.99 -12.73
C GLY A 68 9.47 -13.04 -11.22
N TYR A 69 9.51 -11.86 -10.62
CA TYR A 69 9.46 -11.75 -9.17
C TYR A 69 8.09 -11.30 -8.74
N ARG A 70 7.52 -11.98 -7.75
CA ARG A 70 6.24 -11.58 -7.16
C ARG A 70 6.51 -10.63 -6.02
N ILE A 71 5.63 -9.63 -5.90
CA ILE A 71 5.70 -8.68 -4.80
C ILE A 71 5.17 -9.38 -3.56
N PRO A 72 5.90 -9.38 -2.45
CA PRO A 72 5.45 -10.08 -1.25
C PRO A 72 4.13 -9.52 -0.73
N LYS A 73 3.33 -10.41 -0.15
CA LYS A 73 2.06 -10.02 0.43
C LYS A 73 2.28 -9.07 1.59
N GLY A 74 1.44 -8.06 1.69
CA GLY A 74 1.50 -7.13 2.80
C GLY A 74 1.07 -5.75 2.41
N TRP A 75 1.23 -4.83 3.33
CA TRP A 75 0.92 -3.42 3.11
C TRP A 75 2.22 -2.68 2.82
N TRP A 76 2.17 -1.78 1.84
CA TRP A 76 3.34 -1.03 1.42
C TRP A 76 2.98 0.45 1.40
N GLU A 77 3.84 1.25 1.99
CA GLU A 77 3.64 2.69 2.03
C GLU A 77 4.30 3.29 0.80
N GLY A 78 3.56 4.13 0.07
CA GLY A 78 4.07 4.74 -1.14
C GLY A 78 4.10 6.25 -1.03
N TYR A 79 5.18 6.85 -1.50
CA TYR A 79 5.32 8.30 -1.52
C TYR A 79 5.32 8.75 -2.97
N GLN A 80 4.60 9.82 -3.24
CA GLN A 80 4.56 10.34 -4.60
C GLN A 80 5.22 11.69 -4.73
N TYR A 81 5.53 12.30 -3.62
CA TYR A 81 6.05 13.65 -3.64
C TYR A 81 7.56 13.57 -3.85
N GLY A 82 8.04 14.06 -4.96
CA GLY A 82 9.45 13.98 -5.27
C GLY A 82 9.80 12.65 -5.90
N GLU A 83 10.08 11.68 -5.11
CA GLU A 83 10.45 10.37 -5.59
C GLU A 83 9.45 9.34 -5.12
N LEU A 84 9.23 8.34 -5.95
CA LEU A 84 8.43 7.21 -5.54
C LEU A 84 9.28 6.30 -4.69
N SER A 85 8.77 5.93 -3.55
CA SER A 85 9.47 5.05 -2.64
C SER A 85 8.44 4.14 -1.98
N ASN A 86 8.65 2.85 -2.08
CA ASN A 86 7.73 1.88 -1.52
C ASN A 86 8.40 1.19 -0.36
N ASN A 87 7.83 1.34 0.81
CA ASN A 87 8.37 0.75 2.02
C ASN A 87 7.40 -0.21 2.64
N ASP A 88 7.93 -1.30 3.14
CA ASP A 88 7.15 -2.31 3.82
C ASP A 88 6.60 -1.74 5.13
N ILE A 89 5.32 -1.95 5.39
CA ILE A 89 4.70 -1.50 6.62
C ILE A 89 4.62 -2.68 7.58
N ASN A 90 5.35 -2.59 8.67
CA ASN A 90 5.39 -3.65 9.66
C ASN A 90 4.39 -3.47 10.78
N ASP A 91 3.72 -2.33 10.83
CA ASP A 91 2.74 -2.07 11.87
C ASP A 91 1.44 -2.79 11.53
N GLU A 92 0.63 -3.01 12.53
CA GLU A 92 -0.64 -3.72 12.31
C GLU A 92 -1.66 -2.78 11.68
N VAL A 93 -2.06 -3.04 10.45
CA VAL A 93 -3.07 -2.24 9.77
C VAL A 93 -4.44 -2.75 10.20
N THR A 94 -5.26 -1.86 10.73
CA THR A 94 -6.57 -2.24 11.25
C THR A 94 -7.71 -1.79 10.36
N HIS A 95 -7.55 -0.65 9.69
CA HIS A 95 -8.63 -0.06 8.90
C HIS A 95 -8.06 0.62 7.67
N TRP A 96 -8.91 0.80 6.68
CA TRP A 96 -8.55 1.54 5.49
C TRP A 96 -9.78 2.28 4.97
N MET A 97 -9.56 3.25 4.10
CA MET A 97 -10.65 3.94 3.42
C MET A 97 -10.13 4.49 2.11
N PRO A 98 -11.01 4.67 1.11
CA PRO A 98 -10.58 5.23 -0.17
C PRO A 98 -10.04 6.64 0.03
N LEU A 99 -9.10 7.02 -0.84
CA LEU A 99 -8.57 8.37 -0.80
C LEU A 99 -9.66 9.35 -1.22
N PRO A 100 -9.67 10.55 -0.62
CA PRO A 100 -10.63 11.57 -1.04
C PRO A 100 -10.35 11.97 -2.47
N GLU A 101 -11.40 12.34 -3.18
CA GLU A 101 -11.24 12.82 -4.53
C GLU A 101 -10.70 14.24 -4.51
N PRO A 102 -9.90 14.61 -5.51
CA PRO A 102 -9.41 15.99 -5.55
C PRO A 102 -10.56 16.97 -5.77
N PRO A 103 -10.39 18.19 -5.33
CA PRO A 103 -11.44 19.19 -5.54
C PRO A 103 -11.68 19.41 -7.02
N LYS A 104 -12.94 19.62 -7.36
CA LYS A 104 -13.27 19.86 -8.73
C LYS A 104 -12.72 21.21 -9.18
N GLY A 105 -12.27 21.24 -10.40
CA GLY A 105 -11.71 22.46 -10.95
C GLY A 105 -10.25 22.62 -10.73
N GLU A 106 -9.72 21.89 -9.79
CA GLU A 106 -8.34 22.07 -9.49
C GLU A 106 -7.46 21.36 -10.49
N ASN A 107 -7.90 20.22 -10.93
CA ASN A 107 -7.11 19.50 -11.86
C ASN A 107 -7.51 19.71 -13.26
N ASP A 108 -8.32 20.65 -13.44
CA ASP A 108 -8.67 20.93 -14.71
C ASP A 108 -7.70 21.65 -15.35
N GLY A 109 -7.12 21.77 -14.95
CA GLY A 109 -6.31 22.18 -15.50
C GLY A 109 -6.28 22.54 -16.27
N ASP A 110 -6.57 22.29 -15.73
CA ASP A 110 -6.29 22.33 -16.20
C ASP A 110 -6.31 22.41 -16.82
#